data_a2e60359b9be5c91f6997c221c4143d8
#
_entry.id   a2e60359b9be5c91f6997c221c4143d8
#
_cell.length_a   1.000
_cell.length_b   1.000
_cell.length_c   1.000
_cell.angle_alpha   90.00
_cell.angle_beta   90.00
_cell.angle_gamma   90.00
#
_symmetry.space_group_name_H-M   'P 1'
#
loop_
_entity.id
_entity.type
_entity.pdbx_description
1 polymer ?
#
loop_
_entity_poly.entity_id
_entity_poly.type
_entity_poly.pdbx_seq_one_letter_code
_entity_poly.pdbx_strand_id
1 'polypeptide(L)'
;MSNGKEARAASAQPADAKHRPWLRWTTLIWMAPVLYIAARVIGQIVSLGNASSAPASSHVTPPFQVTTLDGRVVSDDRLRGKVVLINFWATWCPPCRAEMPGFEAVYERQADSGFAVLGVAMDEGGKDGVRQFLAERGIRYPVAMANDAIVQDFGGVSLLPSSFLIDRRGRIRNQVQGVYDAAALERQVDELLKEPRVVAEGSRHD
;
A
#
# COMPACT_ATOMS: atom_id res chain seq x y z
N MET A 1 26.79 89.79 46.57
CA MET A 1 28.02 89.06 46.82
C MET A 1 27.73 87.65 46.22
N SER A 2 28.23 87.45 45.11
CA SER A 2 29.45 86.78 44.70
C SER A 2 29.20 85.37 44.15
N ASN A 3 29.53 85.26 42.87
CA ASN A 3 30.15 84.18 42.08
C ASN A 3 29.28 82.93 41.86
N GLY A 4 28.95 82.58 40.69
CA GLY A 4 29.77 82.46 39.46
C GLY A 4 30.45 81.13 39.36
N LYS A 5 29.92 80.26 38.58
CA LYS A 5 30.74 79.34 37.74
C LYS A 5 29.88 78.57 36.79
N GLU A 6 30.00 78.89 35.56
CA GLU A 6 29.64 78.09 34.39
C GLU A 6 30.41 76.80 34.42
N ALA A 7 29.73 75.67 34.17
CA ALA A 7 30.37 74.40 33.82
C ALA A 7 29.74 73.85 32.57
N ARG A 8 30.51 73.96 31.52
CA ARG A 8 30.44 73.43 30.17
C ARG A 8 29.75 72.10 30.05
N ALA A 9 28.72 72.07 29.23
CA ALA A 9 28.17 70.84 28.67
C ALA A 9 29.20 70.17 27.72
N ALA A 10 29.67 69.00 28.07
CA ALA A 10 30.43 68.17 27.15
C ALA A 10 29.45 67.31 26.33
N SER A 11 29.43 67.60 25.03
CA SER A 11 28.71 66.80 24.03
C SER A 11 29.32 65.41 23.92
N ALA A 12 28.61 64.40 24.41
CA ALA A 12 28.94 63.00 24.14
C ALA A 12 28.37 62.65 22.73
N GLN A 13 29.26 62.46 21.78
CA GLN A 13 28.94 61.87 20.49
C GLN A 13 28.52 60.41 20.68
N PRO A 14 27.46 59.90 19.97
CA PRO A 14 27.15 58.52 19.98
C PRO A 14 28.23 57.74 19.21
N ALA A 15 28.76 56.71 19.85
CA ALA A 15 29.73 55.78 19.29
C ALA A 15 29.12 55.07 18.06
N ASP A 16 29.80 55.27 16.96
CA ASP A 16 29.58 54.61 15.67
C ASP A 16 29.52 53.07 15.86
N ALA A 17 28.33 52.51 15.73
CA ALA A 17 28.12 51.07 15.70
C ALA A 17 28.64 50.51 14.39
N LYS A 18 29.96 50.25 14.34
CA LYS A 18 30.57 49.52 13.20
C LYS A 18 29.82 48.19 13.05
N HIS A 19 28.97 48.12 12.01
CA HIS A 19 28.36 46.91 11.47
C HIS A 19 29.46 45.90 11.22
N ARG A 20 29.55 44.88 12.08
CA ARG A 20 30.47 43.75 11.92
C ARG A 20 29.89 42.80 10.85
N PRO A 21 30.37 42.82 9.62
CA PRO A 21 29.81 41.96 8.54
C PRO A 21 30.06 40.46 8.75
N TRP A 22 30.99 40.10 9.66
CA TRP A 22 31.34 38.72 9.91
C TRP A 22 30.28 37.91 10.69
N LEU A 23 29.37 38.58 11.42
CA LEU A 23 28.27 37.88 12.11
C LEU A 23 27.22 37.29 11.14
N ARG A 24 27.12 37.83 9.94
CA ARG A 24 26.16 37.37 8.91
C ARG A 24 26.65 36.12 8.17
N TRP A 25 27.94 35.88 8.14
CA TRP A 25 28.54 34.74 7.44
C TRP A 25 28.58 33.49 8.35
N THR A 26 28.74 33.67 9.65
CA THR A 26 28.77 32.55 10.61
C THR A 26 27.41 31.89 10.73
N THR A 27 26.29 32.62 10.63
CA THR A 27 24.94 32.03 10.65
C THR A 27 24.63 31.22 9.40
N LEU A 28 25.13 31.62 8.21
CA LEU A 28 24.96 30.89 6.96
C LEU A 28 25.73 29.55 6.95
N ILE A 29 26.93 29.52 7.54
CA ILE A 29 27.75 28.30 7.61
C ILE A 29 27.11 27.24 8.51
N TRP A 30 26.42 27.65 9.59
CA TRP A 30 25.74 26.73 10.49
C TRP A 30 24.34 26.29 10.00
N MET A 31 23.69 27.11 9.18
CA MET A 31 22.38 26.75 8.59
C MET A 31 22.47 25.73 7.43
N ALA A 32 23.57 25.76 6.66
CA ALA A 32 23.74 24.86 5.53
C ALA A 32 23.70 23.35 5.94
N PRO A 33 24.44 22.89 6.96
CA PRO A 33 24.38 21.49 7.38
C PRO A 33 23.02 21.13 7.99
N VAL A 34 22.35 22.04 8.69
CA VAL A 34 21.02 21.80 9.26
C VAL A 34 19.98 21.62 8.15
N LEU A 35 19.99 22.47 7.13
CA LEU A 35 19.12 22.34 5.95
C LEU A 35 19.41 21.06 5.15
N TYR A 36 20.68 20.72 5.01
CA TYR A 36 21.08 19.48 4.33
C TYR A 36 20.58 18.22 5.11
N ILE A 37 20.73 18.21 6.43
CA ILE A 37 20.24 17.11 7.30
C ILE A 37 18.71 17.07 7.26
N ALA A 38 18.04 18.21 7.35
CA ALA A 38 16.58 18.29 7.27
C ALA A 38 16.06 17.77 5.91
N ALA A 39 16.67 18.17 4.81
CA ALA A 39 16.32 17.67 3.48
C ALA A 39 16.55 16.16 3.33
N ARG A 40 17.62 15.64 3.92
CA ARG A 40 17.92 14.20 3.94
C ARG A 40 16.92 13.43 4.77
N VAL A 41 16.57 13.95 5.97
CA VAL A 41 15.59 13.31 6.85
C VAL A 41 14.18 13.35 6.24
N ILE A 42 13.78 14.49 5.66
CA ILE A 42 12.49 14.60 4.95
C ILE A 42 12.47 13.66 3.75
N GLY A 43 13.55 13.56 2.97
CA GLY A 43 13.67 12.61 1.87
C GLY A 43 13.54 11.14 2.32
N GLN A 44 14.10 10.78 3.49
CA GLN A 44 13.94 9.44 4.06
C GLN A 44 12.52 9.19 4.58
N ILE A 45 11.88 10.18 5.21
CA ILE A 45 10.49 10.05 5.70
C ILE A 45 9.52 9.91 4.53
N VAL A 46 9.72 10.64 3.44
CA VAL A 46 8.90 10.52 2.21
C VAL A 46 9.11 9.14 1.55
N SER A 47 10.32 8.57 1.64
CA SER A 47 10.63 7.24 1.10
C SER A 47 10.05 6.10 1.96
N LEU A 48 9.83 6.32 3.27
CA LEU A 48 9.21 5.33 4.17
C LEU A 48 7.68 5.27 4.01
N GLY A 49 7.07 6.26 3.36
CA GLY A 49 5.61 6.28 3.09
C GLY A 49 5.18 5.48 1.86
N ASN A 50 6.10 5.05 1.02
CA ASN A 50 5.82 4.13 -0.06
C ASN A 50 6.02 2.71 0.47
N ALA A 51 4.92 2.05 0.86
CA ALA A 51 4.89 0.59 0.98
C ALA A 51 5.55 0.03 -0.29
N SER A 52 6.66 -0.68 -0.13
CA SER A 52 7.44 -1.22 -1.24
C SER A 52 6.56 -2.19 -2.03
N SER A 53 5.90 -1.69 -3.07
CA SER A 53 5.48 -2.52 -4.18
C SER A 53 6.77 -2.91 -4.89
N ALA A 54 7.31 -4.08 -4.59
CA ALA A 54 8.37 -4.65 -5.39
C ALA A 54 7.85 -4.68 -6.84
N PRO A 55 8.66 -4.24 -7.86
CA PRO A 55 8.23 -4.39 -9.24
C PRO A 55 7.97 -5.88 -9.47
N ALA A 56 6.73 -6.22 -9.78
CA ALA A 56 6.32 -7.59 -10.00
C ALA A 56 7.17 -8.15 -11.13
N SER A 57 8.13 -9.00 -10.79
CA SER A 57 8.60 -9.99 -11.74
C SER A 57 7.34 -10.67 -12.25
N SER A 58 7.09 -10.66 -13.57
CA SER A 58 5.88 -11.17 -14.21
C SER A 58 5.84 -12.70 -14.10
N HIS A 59 5.77 -13.22 -12.89
CA HIS A 59 5.62 -14.65 -12.62
C HIS A 59 4.19 -15.05 -12.97
N VAL A 60 4.08 -16.10 -13.77
CA VAL A 60 2.80 -16.75 -14.03
C VAL A 60 2.28 -17.28 -12.70
N THR A 61 1.01 -17.03 -12.43
CA THR A 61 0.33 -17.59 -11.25
C THR A 61 0.49 -19.11 -11.26
N PRO A 62 0.93 -19.74 -10.18
CA PRO A 62 0.98 -21.18 -10.10
C PRO A 62 -0.42 -21.77 -10.27
N PRO A 63 -0.56 -22.96 -10.82
CA PRO A 63 -1.85 -23.63 -10.90
C PRO A 63 -2.36 -23.91 -9.49
N PHE A 64 -3.60 -23.51 -9.21
CA PHE A 64 -4.24 -23.78 -7.93
C PHE A 64 -5.71 -24.16 -8.11
N GLN A 65 -6.24 -24.88 -7.14
CA GLN A 65 -7.67 -25.14 -7.04
C GLN A 65 -8.09 -25.14 -5.58
N VAL A 66 -9.15 -24.39 -5.27
CA VAL A 66 -9.73 -24.33 -3.92
C VAL A 66 -11.25 -24.42 -4.00
N THR A 67 -11.86 -24.91 -2.92
CA THR A 67 -13.31 -24.88 -2.74
C THR A 67 -13.67 -23.75 -1.79
N THR A 68 -14.50 -22.85 -2.24
CA THR A 68 -14.98 -21.71 -1.44
C THR A 68 -15.94 -22.17 -0.35
N LEU A 69 -16.19 -21.29 0.62
CA LEU A 69 -17.10 -21.58 1.74
C LEU A 69 -18.53 -21.85 1.28
N ASP A 70 -18.96 -21.31 0.15
CA ASP A 70 -20.26 -21.57 -0.49
C ASP A 70 -20.26 -22.80 -1.41
N GLY A 71 -19.16 -23.57 -1.46
CA GLY A 71 -19.05 -24.83 -2.19
C GLY A 71 -18.64 -24.71 -3.65
N ARG A 72 -18.37 -23.51 -4.16
CA ARG A 72 -17.90 -23.35 -5.55
C ARG A 72 -16.42 -23.72 -5.66
N VAL A 73 -16.05 -24.34 -6.75
CA VAL A 73 -14.64 -24.61 -7.09
C VAL A 73 -14.08 -23.41 -7.85
N VAL A 74 -13.01 -22.83 -7.35
CA VAL A 74 -12.24 -21.76 -7.97
C VAL A 74 -10.85 -22.29 -8.32
N SER A 75 -10.42 -22.08 -9.56
CA SER A 75 -9.08 -22.45 -10.03
C SER A 75 -8.49 -21.34 -10.90
N ASP A 76 -7.18 -21.36 -11.08
CA ASP A 76 -6.49 -20.42 -11.97
C ASP A 76 -7.08 -20.43 -13.39
N ASP A 77 -7.42 -21.60 -13.95
CA ASP A 77 -8.06 -21.71 -15.27
C ASP A 77 -9.41 -21.00 -15.34
N ARG A 78 -10.26 -21.14 -14.30
CA ARG A 78 -11.57 -20.46 -14.25
C ARG A 78 -11.47 -18.95 -14.07
N LEU A 79 -10.32 -18.47 -13.59
CA LEU A 79 -10.05 -17.06 -13.39
C LEU A 79 -9.34 -16.41 -14.60
N ARG A 80 -8.93 -17.20 -15.60
CA ARG A 80 -8.34 -16.66 -16.83
C ARG A 80 -9.29 -15.69 -17.53
N GLY A 81 -8.74 -14.63 -18.07
CA GLY A 81 -9.49 -13.54 -18.71
C GLY A 81 -10.07 -12.52 -17.73
N LYS A 82 -9.92 -12.75 -16.42
CA LYS A 82 -10.29 -11.80 -15.37
C LYS A 82 -9.05 -11.15 -14.76
N VAL A 83 -9.21 -9.96 -14.19
CA VAL A 83 -8.28 -9.38 -13.23
C VAL A 83 -8.65 -9.95 -11.86
N VAL A 84 -7.70 -10.48 -11.12
CA VAL A 84 -7.98 -11.21 -9.89
C VAL A 84 -7.15 -10.67 -8.73
N LEU A 85 -7.80 -10.40 -7.61
CA LEU A 85 -7.13 -10.21 -6.33
C LEU A 85 -7.22 -11.51 -5.52
N ILE A 86 -6.08 -12.09 -5.17
CA ILE A 86 -5.99 -13.15 -4.15
C ILE A 86 -5.45 -12.51 -2.88
N ASN A 87 -6.23 -12.58 -1.80
CA ASN A 87 -5.88 -11.98 -0.51
C ASN A 87 -5.85 -13.05 0.58
N PHE A 88 -4.69 -13.24 1.20
CA PHE A 88 -4.50 -14.09 2.37
C PHE A 88 -4.74 -13.28 3.64
N TRP A 89 -5.65 -13.74 4.48
CA TRP A 89 -6.12 -13.00 5.65
C TRP A 89 -6.59 -13.94 6.77
N ALA A 90 -6.90 -13.40 7.96
CA ALA A 90 -7.51 -14.16 9.04
C ALA A 90 -8.48 -13.29 9.85
N THR A 91 -9.46 -13.92 10.53
CA THR A 91 -10.45 -13.22 11.36
C THR A 91 -9.82 -12.50 12.56
N TRP A 92 -8.74 -13.04 13.09
CA TRP A 92 -7.96 -12.51 14.21
C TRP A 92 -6.93 -11.43 13.80
N CYS A 93 -6.78 -11.15 12.50
CA CYS A 93 -5.80 -10.19 11.97
C CYS A 93 -6.41 -8.78 11.86
N PRO A 94 -6.08 -7.80 12.75
CA PRO A 94 -6.69 -6.49 12.71
C PRO A 94 -6.47 -5.71 11.41
N PRO A 95 -5.25 -5.64 10.82
CA PRO A 95 -5.04 -4.96 9.55
C PRO A 95 -5.81 -5.60 8.39
N CYS A 96 -5.93 -6.95 8.36
CA CYS A 96 -6.74 -7.64 7.36
C CYS A 96 -8.21 -7.18 7.42
N ARG A 97 -8.76 -7.10 8.63
CA ARG A 97 -10.13 -6.67 8.86
C ARG A 97 -10.39 -5.23 8.41
N ALA A 98 -9.37 -4.38 8.48
CA ALA A 98 -9.46 -2.97 8.08
C ALA A 98 -9.55 -2.79 6.55
N GLU A 99 -8.88 -3.64 5.76
CA GLU A 99 -8.87 -3.52 4.29
C GLU A 99 -10.08 -4.17 3.60
N MET A 100 -10.68 -5.20 4.22
CA MET A 100 -11.76 -6.00 3.61
C MET A 100 -12.97 -5.20 3.10
N PRO A 101 -13.51 -4.19 3.81
CA PRO A 101 -14.62 -3.37 3.29
C PRO A 101 -14.25 -2.62 2.01
N GLY A 102 -12.99 -2.18 1.90
CA GLY A 102 -12.47 -1.55 0.70
C GLY A 102 -12.43 -2.51 -0.48
N PHE A 103 -11.99 -3.74 -0.27
CA PHE A 103 -11.98 -4.78 -1.31
C PHE A 103 -13.39 -5.17 -1.75
N GLU A 104 -14.33 -5.29 -0.81
CA GLU A 104 -15.74 -5.54 -1.13
C GLU A 104 -16.30 -4.42 -2.01
N ALA A 105 -16.04 -3.16 -1.66
CA ALA A 105 -16.52 -2.03 -2.45
C ALA A 105 -15.94 -2.00 -3.88
N VAL A 106 -14.65 -2.34 -4.06
CA VAL A 106 -14.03 -2.46 -5.40
C VAL A 106 -14.63 -3.65 -6.15
N TYR A 107 -14.83 -4.79 -5.46
CA TYR A 107 -15.44 -5.98 -6.04
C TYR A 107 -16.85 -5.70 -6.57
N GLU A 108 -17.70 -5.06 -5.77
CA GLU A 108 -19.07 -4.69 -6.17
C GLU A 108 -19.10 -3.79 -7.42
N ARG A 109 -18.19 -2.83 -7.51
CA ARG A 109 -18.13 -1.91 -8.65
C ARG A 109 -17.58 -2.54 -9.92
N GLN A 110 -16.66 -3.49 -9.82
CA GLN A 110 -15.84 -3.97 -10.93
C GLN A 110 -16.11 -5.44 -11.34
N ALA A 111 -16.94 -6.18 -10.59
CA ALA A 111 -17.19 -7.60 -10.87
C ALA A 111 -17.72 -7.83 -12.30
N ASP A 112 -18.66 -7.00 -12.75
CA ASP A 112 -19.24 -7.09 -14.10
C ASP A 112 -18.25 -6.70 -15.20
N SER A 113 -17.24 -5.89 -14.87
CA SER A 113 -16.14 -5.51 -15.76
C SER A 113 -15.08 -6.61 -15.93
N GLY A 114 -15.16 -7.67 -15.12
CA GLY A 114 -14.23 -8.79 -15.15
C GLY A 114 -13.16 -8.76 -14.06
N PHE A 115 -13.42 -8.09 -12.94
CA PHE A 115 -12.64 -8.20 -11.73
C PHE A 115 -13.20 -9.30 -10.82
N ALA A 116 -12.32 -10.04 -10.16
CA ALA A 116 -12.69 -11.05 -9.18
C ALA A 116 -11.80 -10.92 -7.93
N VAL A 117 -12.36 -11.29 -6.79
CA VAL A 117 -11.62 -11.41 -5.53
C VAL A 117 -11.74 -12.84 -5.03
N LEU A 118 -10.65 -13.40 -4.54
CA LEU A 118 -10.60 -14.65 -3.78
C LEU A 118 -9.92 -14.37 -2.44
N GLY A 119 -10.68 -14.36 -1.36
CA GLY A 119 -10.13 -14.37 -0.01
C GLY A 119 -9.68 -15.79 0.36
N VAL A 120 -8.49 -15.93 0.92
CA VAL A 120 -7.94 -17.18 1.45
C VAL A 120 -7.80 -17.02 2.95
N ALA A 121 -8.70 -17.62 3.71
CA ALA A 121 -8.74 -17.53 5.17
C ALA A 121 -7.74 -18.48 5.80
N MET A 122 -6.81 -17.94 6.58
CA MET A 122 -5.74 -18.66 7.28
C MET A 122 -6.15 -19.10 8.71
N ASP A 123 -7.45 -19.09 8.98
CA ASP A 123 -8.00 -19.48 10.28
C ASP A 123 -7.94 -20.99 10.50
N GLU A 124 -7.49 -21.41 11.67
CA GLU A 124 -7.48 -22.81 12.09
C GLU A 124 -8.82 -23.27 12.71
N GLY A 125 -9.66 -22.32 13.12
CA GLY A 125 -10.92 -22.55 13.87
C GLY A 125 -12.10 -23.09 13.03
N GLY A 126 -11.89 -23.39 11.74
CA GLY A 126 -12.90 -23.98 10.88
C GLY A 126 -13.79 -22.98 10.13
N LYS A 127 -14.60 -23.52 9.22
CA LYS A 127 -15.36 -22.75 8.22
C LYS A 127 -16.48 -21.89 8.83
N ASP A 128 -17.09 -22.33 9.91
CA ASP A 128 -18.30 -21.70 10.44
C ASP A 128 -18.02 -20.35 11.11
N GLY A 129 -16.90 -20.24 11.84
CA GLY A 129 -16.45 -18.96 12.40
C GLY A 129 -16.13 -17.95 11.32
N VAL A 130 -15.48 -18.37 10.23
CA VAL A 130 -15.18 -17.50 9.08
C VAL A 130 -16.46 -17.08 8.38
N ARG A 131 -17.44 -17.98 8.16
CA ARG A 131 -18.75 -17.64 7.56
C ARG A 131 -19.50 -16.60 8.38
N GLN A 132 -19.56 -16.79 9.69
CA GLN A 132 -20.21 -15.83 10.58
C GLN A 132 -19.54 -14.46 10.49
N PHE A 133 -18.22 -14.43 10.57
CA PHE A 133 -17.44 -13.20 10.47
C PHE A 133 -17.70 -12.43 9.16
N LEU A 134 -17.74 -13.13 8.01
CA LEU A 134 -18.03 -12.54 6.70
C LEU A 134 -19.44 -11.97 6.64
N ALA A 135 -20.43 -12.72 7.15
CA ALA A 135 -21.83 -12.28 7.19
C ALA A 135 -22.03 -11.02 8.04
N GLU A 136 -21.39 -10.96 9.23
CA GLU A 136 -21.45 -9.80 10.12
C GLU A 136 -20.86 -8.53 9.49
N ARG A 137 -19.96 -8.69 8.52
CA ARG A 137 -19.25 -7.58 7.85
C ARG A 137 -19.76 -7.28 6.46
N GLY A 138 -20.75 -8.01 5.98
CA GLY A 138 -21.32 -7.83 4.64
C GLY A 138 -20.33 -8.16 3.51
N ILE A 139 -19.37 -9.05 3.75
CA ILE A 139 -18.40 -9.49 2.74
C ILE A 139 -19.02 -10.58 1.88
N ARG A 140 -19.08 -10.36 0.57
CA ARG A 140 -19.77 -11.21 -0.42
C ARG A 140 -18.84 -11.82 -1.47
N TYR A 141 -17.62 -11.28 -1.63
CA TYR A 141 -16.67 -11.91 -2.53
C TYR A 141 -16.32 -13.34 -2.07
N PRO A 142 -15.97 -14.25 -3.01
CA PRO A 142 -15.63 -15.63 -2.70
C PRO A 142 -14.49 -15.77 -1.69
N VAL A 143 -14.68 -16.62 -0.70
CA VAL A 143 -13.66 -16.96 0.30
C VAL A 143 -13.50 -18.46 0.39
N ALA A 144 -12.26 -18.95 0.41
CA ALA A 144 -11.88 -20.34 0.69
C ALA A 144 -11.06 -20.40 1.99
N MET A 145 -11.05 -21.57 2.63
CA MET A 145 -10.05 -21.85 3.66
C MET A 145 -8.71 -22.12 3.00
N ALA A 146 -7.65 -21.66 3.63
CA ALA A 146 -6.29 -22.01 3.21
C ALA A 146 -6.07 -23.52 3.36
N ASN A 147 -5.23 -24.04 2.48
CA ASN A 147 -4.58 -25.34 2.63
C ASN A 147 -3.10 -25.18 2.29
N ASP A 148 -2.30 -26.18 2.63
CA ASP A 148 -0.85 -26.13 2.44
C ASP A 148 -0.47 -25.90 0.98
N ALA A 149 -1.23 -26.45 0.02
CA ALA A 149 -0.95 -26.32 -1.40
C ALA A 149 -1.02 -24.83 -1.84
N ILE A 150 -2.16 -24.15 -1.62
CA ILE A 150 -2.30 -22.75 -2.05
C ILE A 150 -1.33 -21.82 -1.31
N VAL A 151 -1.01 -22.10 -0.05
CA VAL A 151 -0.03 -21.33 0.72
C VAL A 151 1.36 -21.48 0.11
N GLN A 152 1.78 -22.68 -0.25
CA GLN A 152 3.07 -22.96 -0.87
C GLN A 152 3.14 -22.41 -2.31
N ASP A 153 2.06 -22.57 -3.08
CA ASP A 153 1.97 -22.08 -4.45
C ASP A 153 2.19 -20.56 -4.53
N PHE A 154 1.74 -19.82 -3.51
CA PHE A 154 1.98 -18.37 -3.40
C PHE A 154 3.22 -17.99 -2.59
N GLY A 155 4.21 -18.89 -2.51
CA GLY A 155 5.53 -18.63 -1.95
C GLY A 155 5.66 -18.81 -0.44
N GLY A 156 4.76 -19.59 0.18
CA GLY A 156 4.79 -19.86 1.62
C GLY A 156 4.41 -18.61 2.43
N VAL A 157 3.18 -18.12 2.22
CA VAL A 157 2.66 -16.90 2.88
C VAL A 157 2.80 -16.99 4.40
N SER A 158 3.69 -16.16 4.95
CA SER A 158 3.99 -16.13 6.40
C SER A 158 3.59 -14.82 7.07
N LEU A 159 3.23 -13.79 6.29
CA LEU A 159 2.81 -12.48 6.78
C LEU A 159 1.38 -12.18 6.34
N LEU A 160 0.55 -11.68 7.25
CA LEU A 160 -0.82 -11.26 6.96
C LEU A 160 -1.02 -9.76 7.22
N PRO A 161 -1.81 -9.09 6.37
CA PRO A 161 -2.36 -9.57 5.11
C PRO A 161 -1.31 -9.69 4.00
N SER A 162 -1.53 -10.58 3.04
CA SER A 162 -0.74 -10.68 1.81
C SER A 162 -1.67 -10.74 0.60
N SER A 163 -1.45 -9.85 -0.37
CA SER A 163 -2.30 -9.68 -1.54
C SER A 163 -1.52 -9.84 -2.82
N PHE A 164 -2.11 -10.54 -3.78
CA PHE A 164 -1.57 -10.77 -5.12
C PHE A 164 -2.57 -10.29 -6.15
N LEU A 165 -2.22 -9.29 -6.95
CA LEU A 165 -3.03 -8.79 -8.06
C LEU A 165 -2.54 -9.42 -9.35
N ILE A 166 -3.45 -10.11 -10.04
CA ILE A 166 -3.18 -10.96 -11.19
C ILE A 166 -3.92 -10.39 -12.41
N ASP A 167 -3.23 -10.32 -13.55
CA ASP A 167 -3.80 -9.84 -14.81
C ASP A 167 -4.63 -10.92 -15.54
N ARG A 168 -5.29 -10.51 -16.62
CA ARG A 168 -6.12 -11.38 -17.46
C ARG A 168 -5.37 -12.56 -18.11
N ARG A 169 -4.03 -12.51 -18.12
CA ARG A 169 -3.14 -13.55 -18.62
C ARG A 169 -2.67 -14.51 -17.54
N GLY A 170 -3.12 -14.31 -16.29
CA GLY A 170 -2.68 -15.09 -15.15
C GLY A 170 -1.27 -14.72 -14.66
N ARG A 171 -0.80 -13.49 -14.87
CA ARG A 171 0.49 -13.03 -14.37
C ARG A 171 0.29 -12.17 -13.14
N ILE A 172 1.08 -12.42 -12.12
CA ILE A 172 1.11 -11.56 -10.92
C ILE A 172 1.72 -10.21 -11.33
N ARG A 173 0.93 -9.14 -11.19
CA ARG A 173 1.29 -7.77 -11.55
C ARG A 173 1.67 -6.94 -10.34
N ASN A 174 1.15 -7.30 -9.18
CA ASN A 174 1.51 -6.68 -7.92
C ASN A 174 1.40 -7.69 -6.77
N GLN A 175 2.31 -7.57 -5.82
CA GLN A 175 2.29 -8.30 -4.55
C GLN A 175 2.47 -7.29 -3.42
N VAL A 176 1.55 -7.30 -2.47
CA VAL A 176 1.58 -6.42 -1.30
C VAL A 176 1.59 -7.26 -0.03
N GLN A 177 2.58 -7.05 0.82
CA GLN A 177 2.63 -7.58 2.17
C GLN A 177 2.28 -6.47 3.15
N GLY A 178 1.26 -6.67 3.97
CA GLY A 178 0.65 -5.63 4.78
C GLY A 178 -0.60 -5.04 4.12
N VAL A 179 -1.14 -3.96 4.70
CA VAL A 179 -2.39 -3.34 4.24
C VAL A 179 -2.28 -2.86 2.79
N TYR A 180 -3.22 -3.28 1.98
CA TYR A 180 -3.36 -2.81 0.61
C TYR A 180 -4.46 -1.75 0.55
N ASP A 181 -4.09 -0.52 0.22
CA ASP A 181 -5.03 0.60 0.11
C ASP A 181 -6.04 0.37 -1.02
N ALA A 182 -7.34 0.52 -0.70
CA ALA A 182 -8.43 0.23 -1.64
C ALA A 182 -8.41 1.14 -2.87
N ALA A 183 -8.03 2.41 -2.73
CA ALA A 183 -7.95 3.33 -3.87
C ALA A 183 -6.75 2.99 -4.77
N ALA A 184 -5.65 2.50 -4.19
CA ALA A 184 -4.52 1.98 -4.97
C ALA A 184 -4.91 0.70 -5.73
N LEU A 185 -5.64 -0.21 -5.07
CA LEU A 185 -6.18 -1.42 -5.70
C LEU A 185 -7.09 -1.04 -6.88
N GLU A 186 -8.06 -0.15 -6.67
CA GLU A 186 -9.03 0.25 -7.69
C GLU A 186 -8.33 0.83 -8.93
N ARG A 187 -7.38 1.74 -8.76
CA ARG A 187 -6.59 2.29 -9.89
C ARG A 187 -5.87 1.20 -10.68
N GLN A 188 -5.23 0.25 -9.99
CA GLN A 188 -4.51 -0.83 -10.66
C GLN A 188 -5.47 -1.80 -11.37
N VAL A 189 -6.62 -2.10 -10.77
CA VAL A 189 -7.68 -2.89 -11.41
C VAL A 189 -8.17 -2.21 -12.68
N ASP A 190 -8.45 -0.90 -12.63
CA ASP A 190 -8.88 -0.12 -13.80
C ASP A 190 -7.86 -0.14 -14.94
N GLU A 191 -6.56 -0.08 -14.61
CA GLU A 191 -5.49 -0.19 -15.59
C GLU A 191 -5.46 -1.58 -16.24
N LEU A 192 -5.52 -2.63 -15.43
CA LEU A 192 -5.48 -4.01 -15.92
C LEU A 192 -6.73 -4.40 -16.70
N LEU A 193 -7.89 -3.82 -16.36
CA LEU A 193 -9.14 -4.05 -17.09
C LEU A 193 -9.13 -3.43 -18.49
N LYS A 194 -8.31 -2.42 -18.76
CA LYS A 194 -8.10 -1.83 -20.09
C LYS A 194 -7.21 -2.68 -20.98
N GLU A 195 -6.41 -3.60 -20.41
CA GLU A 195 -5.59 -4.51 -21.20
C GLU A 195 -6.46 -5.46 -22.04
N PRO A 196 -6.01 -5.83 -23.25
CA PRO A 196 -6.76 -6.74 -24.11
C PRO A 196 -7.09 -8.07 -23.41
N ARG A 197 -8.34 -8.55 -23.57
CA ARG A 197 -8.70 -9.90 -23.13
C ARG A 197 -7.94 -10.92 -23.98
N VAL A 198 -7.24 -11.84 -23.32
CA VAL A 198 -6.73 -13.03 -24.03
C VAL A 198 -7.94 -13.91 -24.30
N VAL A 199 -8.40 -13.93 -25.54
CA VAL A 199 -9.32 -14.98 -26.00
C VAL A 199 -8.48 -16.24 -25.99
N ALA A 200 -8.83 -17.23 -25.16
CA ALA A 200 -8.24 -18.56 -25.28
C ALA A 200 -8.48 -19.00 -26.73
N GLU A 201 -7.41 -19.09 -27.53
CA GLU A 201 -7.49 -19.74 -28.85
C GLU A 201 -7.94 -21.17 -28.58
N GLY A 202 -9.21 -21.41 -28.97
CA GLY A 202 -9.78 -22.72 -28.85
C GLY A 202 -8.86 -23.71 -29.56
N SER A 203 -8.48 -24.76 -28.87
CA SER A 203 -7.87 -25.94 -29.44
C SER A 203 -8.78 -26.43 -30.58
N ARG A 204 -8.43 -26.02 -31.80
CA ARG A 204 -8.88 -26.76 -32.98
C ARG A 204 -8.10 -28.06 -32.96
N HIS A 205 -8.69 -29.08 -32.41
CA HIS A 205 -8.36 -30.43 -32.76
C HIS A 205 -9.21 -30.77 -34.02
N ASP A 206 -8.54 -30.72 -35.17
CA ASP A 206 -8.92 -31.46 -36.36
C ASP A 206 -8.50 -32.91 -36.19
#